data_92f23937132b4eb96ba67707c56eb2a5
#
_entry.id   92f23937132b4eb96ba67707c56eb2a5
#
_cell.length_a   1.000
_cell.length_b   1.000
_cell.length_c   1.000
_cell.angle_alpha   90.00
_cell.angle_beta   90.00
_cell.angle_gamma   90.00
#
_symmetry.space_group_name_H-M   'P 1'
#
loop_
_entity.id
_entity.type
_entity.pdbx_description
1 polymer ?
#
loop_
_entity_poly.entity_id
_entity_poly.type
_entity_poly.pdbx_seq_one_letter_code
_entity_poly.pdbx_strand_id
1 'polypeptide(L)'
;MKRVLFISFILLAFWRCNDDDSFSFGSLMSQENIRFKAQPGGAMMYYKLPDKSEIFGINVRYKDARNIEVLKTSDYGGDSLFLDGFNEARQGIMARVTLVDNKGNESTAVEVTFNTEESAPYAFIDRAKVLPSWGGFQVLYESPGQASGMA
;
A
#
# COMPACT_ATOMS: atom_id res chain seq x y z
N MET A 1 35.79 -54.31 0.27
CA MET A 1 36.25 -52.96 -0.05
C MET A 1 35.54 -52.30 -1.24
N LYS A 2 34.82 -53.01 -2.11
CA LYS A 2 34.06 -52.40 -3.24
C LYS A 2 32.70 -51.78 -2.88
N ARG A 3 32.13 -52.09 -1.73
CA ARG A 3 30.80 -51.54 -1.32
C ARG A 3 30.85 -50.19 -0.61
N VAL A 4 31.97 -49.79 -0.07
CA VAL A 4 32.16 -48.52 0.64
C VAL A 4 32.37 -47.34 -0.36
N LEU A 5 32.91 -47.62 -1.53
CA LEU A 5 33.18 -46.64 -2.58
C LEU A 5 31.89 -46.15 -3.26
N PHE A 6 30.83 -46.97 -3.29
CA PHE A 6 29.56 -46.59 -3.92
C PHE A 6 28.70 -45.66 -3.03
N ILE A 7 28.83 -45.77 -1.72
CA ILE A 7 28.09 -44.91 -0.78
C ILE A 7 28.69 -43.51 -0.71
N SER A 8 30.02 -43.37 -0.90
CA SER A 8 30.69 -42.08 -0.92
C SER A 8 30.36 -41.24 -2.15
N PHE A 9 29.99 -41.89 -3.27
CA PHE A 9 29.65 -41.14 -4.51
C PHE A 9 28.22 -40.61 -4.49
N ILE A 10 27.30 -41.21 -3.72
CA ILE A 10 25.90 -40.75 -3.58
C ILE A 10 25.82 -39.51 -2.66
N LEU A 11 26.72 -39.37 -1.69
CA LEU A 11 26.71 -38.20 -0.78
C LEU A 11 27.20 -36.90 -1.44
N LEU A 12 27.89 -36.94 -2.57
CA LEU A 12 28.38 -35.78 -3.30
C LEU A 12 27.34 -35.19 -4.28
N ALA A 13 26.23 -35.87 -4.52
CA ALA A 13 25.19 -35.46 -5.46
C ALA A 13 24.14 -34.50 -4.85
N PHE A 14 24.16 -34.25 -3.54
CA PHE A 14 23.20 -33.38 -2.86
C PHE A 14 23.69 -31.95 -2.62
N TRP A 15 24.88 -31.58 -3.09
CA TRP A 15 25.44 -30.23 -2.92
C TRP A 15 25.32 -29.37 -4.18
N ARG A 16 24.21 -29.49 -4.89
CA ARG A 16 24.00 -28.61 -6.05
C ARG A 16 22.54 -28.22 -6.15
N CYS A 17 22.14 -27.26 -5.35
CA CYS A 17 21.10 -26.31 -5.67
C CYS A 17 21.23 -25.11 -4.72
N ASN A 18 22.11 -24.21 -5.04
CA ASN A 18 22.09 -22.85 -4.54
C ASN A 18 22.22 -21.94 -5.75
N ASP A 19 21.20 -21.91 -6.59
CA ASP A 19 20.98 -20.81 -7.51
C ASP A 19 20.35 -19.65 -6.69
N ASP A 20 21.19 -19.01 -5.87
CA ASP A 20 20.90 -17.69 -5.32
C ASP A 20 21.14 -16.65 -6.42
N ASP A 21 20.41 -16.75 -7.53
CA ASP A 21 20.11 -15.62 -8.38
C ASP A 21 19.06 -14.74 -7.71
N SER A 22 19.36 -14.31 -6.47
CA SER A 22 18.54 -13.29 -5.80
C SER A 22 18.88 -11.94 -6.44
N PHE A 23 17.93 -11.42 -7.20
CA PHE A 23 18.02 -10.05 -7.67
C PHE A 23 18.24 -9.12 -6.47
N SER A 24 19.30 -8.30 -6.56
CA SER A 24 19.57 -7.32 -5.52
C SER A 24 18.90 -6.01 -5.87
N PHE A 25 17.90 -5.62 -5.08
CA PHE A 25 17.21 -4.33 -5.22
C PHE A 25 18.17 -3.15 -5.02
N GLY A 26 19.26 -3.35 -4.25
CA GLY A 26 20.17 -2.25 -3.91
C GLY A 26 19.41 -1.06 -3.32
N SER A 27 19.81 0.16 -3.70
CA SER A 27 19.18 1.43 -3.32
C SER A 27 18.26 1.96 -4.44
N LEU A 28 17.38 1.11 -5.00
CA LEU A 28 16.58 1.46 -6.17
C LEU A 28 15.41 2.41 -5.86
N MET A 29 14.88 2.37 -4.63
CA MET A 29 13.78 3.24 -4.21
C MET A 29 14.28 4.29 -3.22
N SER A 30 13.93 5.55 -3.44
CA SER A 30 14.20 6.65 -2.51
C SER A 30 12.91 7.43 -2.21
N GLN A 31 12.89 8.16 -1.09
CA GLN A 31 11.75 9.02 -0.73
C GLN A 31 11.46 10.09 -1.80
N GLU A 32 12.46 10.54 -2.54
CA GLU A 32 12.31 11.57 -3.59
C GLU A 32 11.42 11.11 -4.76
N ASN A 33 11.34 9.78 -4.98
CA ASN A 33 10.51 9.19 -6.02
C ASN A 33 9.05 8.98 -5.59
N ILE A 34 8.70 9.35 -4.36
CA ILE A 34 7.36 9.16 -3.77
C ILE A 34 6.79 10.53 -3.41
N ARG A 35 5.56 10.79 -3.84
CA ARG A 35 4.82 12.02 -3.52
C ARG A 35 3.42 11.66 -3.08
N PHE A 36 2.86 12.43 -2.15
CA PHE A 36 1.50 12.24 -1.67
C PHE A 36 0.67 13.48 -1.93
N LYS A 37 -0.60 13.23 -2.24
CA LYS A 37 -1.64 14.25 -2.27
C LYS A 37 -2.77 13.78 -1.36
N ALA A 38 -3.03 14.52 -0.28
CA ALA A 38 -4.17 14.24 0.59
C ALA A 38 -5.46 14.30 -0.21
N GLN A 39 -6.39 13.38 0.10
CA GLN A 39 -7.70 13.29 -0.51
C GLN A 39 -8.73 12.86 0.53
N PRO A 40 -10.04 13.07 0.27
CA PRO A 40 -11.10 12.61 1.15
C PRO A 40 -11.03 11.11 1.44
N GLY A 41 -10.88 10.77 2.71
CA GLY A 41 -10.80 9.39 3.19
C GLY A 41 -9.45 8.71 3.00
N GLY A 42 -8.42 9.44 2.54
CA GLY A 42 -7.11 8.84 2.28
C GLY A 42 -6.09 9.78 1.67
N ALA A 43 -5.17 9.20 0.90
CA ALA A 43 -4.19 9.94 0.12
C ALA A 43 -3.88 9.21 -1.19
N MET A 44 -3.66 9.96 -2.25
CA MET A 44 -3.10 9.43 -3.48
C MET A 44 -1.58 9.48 -3.38
N MET A 45 -0.94 8.32 -3.42
CA MET A 45 0.50 8.18 -3.56
C MET A 45 0.85 8.14 -5.04
N TYR A 46 1.75 9.00 -5.48
CA TYR A 46 2.38 8.96 -6.80
C TYR A 46 3.81 8.50 -6.63
N TYR A 47 4.24 7.62 -7.50
CA TYR A 47 5.58 7.06 -7.43
C TYR A 47 6.17 6.82 -8.82
N LYS A 48 7.49 6.76 -8.89
CA LYS A 48 8.21 6.38 -10.09
C LYS A 48 9.03 5.14 -9.80
N LEU A 49 8.72 4.05 -10.49
CA LEU A 49 9.50 2.82 -10.40
C LEU A 49 10.82 2.96 -11.18
N PRO A 50 11.90 2.34 -10.70
CA PRO A 50 13.12 2.22 -11.47
C PRO A 50 12.89 1.40 -12.74
N ASP A 51 13.58 1.77 -13.81
CA ASP A 51 13.52 1.03 -15.08
C ASP A 51 14.39 -0.24 -14.99
N LYS A 52 13.83 -1.27 -14.40
CA LYS A 52 14.46 -2.59 -14.22
C LYS A 52 13.45 -3.69 -14.54
N SER A 53 13.85 -4.58 -15.44
CA SER A 53 13.00 -5.69 -15.91
C SER A 53 12.60 -6.69 -14.80
N GLU A 54 13.36 -6.73 -13.73
CA GLU A 54 13.16 -7.64 -12.60
C GLU A 54 12.11 -7.12 -11.59
N ILE A 55 11.76 -5.82 -11.65
CA ILE A 55 10.77 -5.24 -10.76
C ILE A 55 9.38 -5.54 -11.28
N PHE A 56 8.60 -6.23 -10.47
CA PHE A 56 7.21 -6.59 -10.77
C PHE A 56 6.22 -5.52 -10.29
N GLY A 57 6.50 -4.87 -9.17
CA GLY A 57 5.60 -3.86 -8.61
C GLY A 57 6.07 -3.30 -7.28
N ILE A 58 5.10 -2.74 -6.55
CA ILE A 58 5.30 -2.05 -5.28
C ILE A 58 4.27 -2.52 -4.25
N ASN A 59 4.72 -2.73 -3.03
CA ASN A 59 3.87 -2.97 -1.86
C ASN A 59 3.94 -1.77 -0.92
N VAL A 60 2.80 -1.35 -0.40
CA VAL A 60 2.67 -0.27 0.58
C VAL A 60 1.92 -0.77 1.80
N ARG A 61 2.55 -0.73 2.97
CA ARG A 61 1.96 -1.11 4.24
C ARG A 61 1.80 0.11 5.13
N TYR A 62 0.62 0.31 5.66
CA TYR A 62 0.31 1.37 6.61
C TYR A 62 -0.78 0.91 7.56
N LYS A 63 -1.07 1.72 8.61
CA LYS A 63 -2.18 1.46 9.53
C LYS A 63 -3.35 2.38 9.21
N ASP A 64 -4.55 1.80 9.10
CA ASP A 64 -5.79 2.54 8.91
C ASP A 64 -6.23 3.32 10.17
N ALA A 65 -7.41 3.95 10.10
CA ALA A 65 -7.98 4.69 11.22
C ALA A 65 -8.23 3.83 12.47
N ARG A 66 -8.40 2.52 12.32
CA ARG A 66 -8.61 1.53 13.39
C ARG A 66 -7.32 0.88 13.87
N ASN A 67 -6.17 1.36 13.40
CA ASN A 67 -4.84 0.81 13.69
C ASN A 67 -4.63 -0.62 13.14
N ILE A 68 -5.40 -1.00 12.11
CA ILE A 68 -5.27 -2.27 11.40
C ILE A 68 -4.23 -2.08 10.27
N GLU A 69 -3.30 -3.01 10.15
CA GLU A 69 -2.32 -2.98 9.05
C GLU A 69 -3.02 -3.28 7.72
N VAL A 70 -2.83 -2.40 6.76
CA VAL A 70 -3.34 -2.49 5.39
C VAL A 70 -2.18 -2.67 4.45
N LEU A 71 -2.29 -3.64 3.54
CA LEU A 71 -1.38 -3.83 2.42
C LEU A 71 -2.08 -3.39 1.13
N LYS A 72 -1.45 -2.45 0.42
CA LYS A 72 -1.82 -2.08 -0.95
C LYS A 72 -0.70 -2.47 -1.88
N THR A 73 -1.07 -3.00 -3.04
CA THR A 73 -0.12 -3.46 -4.06
C THR A 73 -0.47 -2.80 -5.40
N SER A 74 0.54 -2.43 -6.15
CA SER A 74 0.41 -2.00 -7.55
C SER A 74 1.47 -2.70 -8.39
N ASP A 75 1.12 -3.01 -9.63
CA ASP A 75 2.03 -3.61 -10.60
C ASP A 75 3.01 -2.59 -11.21
N TYR A 76 3.90 -3.08 -12.07
CA TYR A 76 4.90 -2.26 -12.74
C TYR A 76 4.30 -1.16 -13.64
N GLY A 77 3.11 -1.38 -14.19
CA GLY A 77 2.42 -0.41 -15.06
C GLY A 77 1.75 0.74 -14.31
N GLY A 78 1.66 0.66 -12.97
CA GLY A 78 1.08 1.71 -12.13
C GLY A 78 2.06 2.85 -11.85
N ASP A 79 1.54 4.06 -11.71
CA ASP A 79 2.25 5.28 -11.30
C ASP A 79 1.64 5.92 -10.05
N SER A 80 0.51 5.40 -9.61
CA SER A 80 -0.26 5.93 -8.48
C SER A 80 -1.02 4.84 -7.74
N LEU A 81 -1.26 5.07 -6.44
CA LEU A 81 -1.95 4.14 -5.54
C LEU A 81 -2.73 4.91 -4.49
N PHE A 82 -4.02 4.61 -4.35
CA PHE A 82 -4.86 5.25 -3.33
C PHE A 82 -4.76 4.50 -1.99
N LEU A 83 -4.32 5.22 -0.95
CA LEU A 83 -4.21 4.74 0.42
C LEU A 83 -5.44 5.21 1.21
N ASP A 84 -6.42 4.33 1.37
CA ASP A 84 -7.72 4.59 2.01
C ASP A 84 -7.79 4.11 3.47
N GLY A 85 -8.97 4.23 4.07
CA GLY A 85 -9.26 3.69 5.40
C GLY A 85 -9.34 4.76 6.50
N PHE A 86 -9.55 6.03 6.14
CA PHE A 86 -9.63 7.15 7.08
C PHE A 86 -10.96 7.88 6.97
N ASN A 87 -11.62 8.12 8.09
CA ASN A 87 -12.83 8.94 8.15
C ASN A 87 -12.49 10.41 8.42
N GLU A 88 -11.54 10.64 9.33
CA GLU A 88 -11.12 11.96 9.77
C GLU A 88 -9.81 12.36 9.07
N ALA A 89 -9.60 13.67 8.95
CA ALA A 89 -8.32 14.20 8.52
C ALA A 89 -7.22 13.84 9.54
N ARG A 90 -6.13 13.24 9.06
CA ARG A 90 -4.96 12.86 9.86
C ARG A 90 -3.67 13.34 9.22
N GLN A 91 -2.67 13.57 10.05
CA GLN A 91 -1.34 13.98 9.60
C GLN A 91 -0.26 13.02 10.08
N GLY A 92 0.81 12.91 9.28
CA GLY A 92 1.99 12.14 9.67
C GLY A 92 1.77 10.63 9.75
N ILE A 93 0.87 10.07 8.94
CA ILE A 93 0.63 8.63 8.90
C ILE A 93 1.84 7.97 8.25
N MET A 94 2.47 7.04 8.98
CA MET A 94 3.63 6.31 8.49
C MET A 94 3.21 5.21 7.51
N ALA A 95 3.91 5.12 6.38
CA ALA A 95 3.82 4.01 5.44
C ALA A 95 5.19 3.44 5.13
N ARG A 96 5.26 2.15 4.90
CA ARG A 96 6.45 1.40 4.46
C ARG A 96 6.23 0.95 3.04
N VAL A 97 7.11 1.38 2.16
CA VAL A 97 7.06 1.12 0.74
C VAL A 97 8.19 0.19 0.35
N THR A 98 7.89 -0.93 -0.30
CA THR A 98 8.86 -1.91 -0.78
C THR A 98 8.64 -2.17 -2.28
N LEU A 99 9.73 -2.42 -3.01
CA LEU A 99 9.68 -2.96 -4.37
C LEU A 99 9.50 -4.47 -4.28
N VAL A 100 8.85 -5.05 -5.27
CA VAL A 100 8.62 -6.50 -5.37
C VAL A 100 9.20 -6.99 -6.70
N ASP A 101 9.95 -8.09 -6.67
CA ASP A 101 10.46 -8.75 -7.87
C ASP A 101 9.45 -9.77 -8.43
N ASN A 102 9.78 -10.37 -9.57
CA ASN A 102 8.97 -11.40 -10.22
C ASN A 102 8.91 -12.75 -9.46
N LYS A 103 9.74 -12.92 -8.42
CA LYS A 103 9.75 -14.09 -7.53
C LYS A 103 8.97 -13.81 -6.23
N GLY A 104 8.49 -12.58 -6.02
CA GLY A 104 7.78 -12.15 -4.81
C GLY A 104 8.69 -11.71 -3.66
N ASN A 105 10.01 -11.54 -3.89
CA ASN A 105 10.90 -11.00 -2.87
C ASN A 105 10.70 -9.49 -2.76
N GLU A 106 10.81 -8.97 -1.55
CA GLU A 106 10.65 -7.54 -1.26
C GLU A 106 12.00 -6.87 -0.99
N SER A 107 12.14 -5.62 -1.44
CA SER A 107 13.29 -4.77 -1.11
C SER A 107 13.29 -4.33 0.34
N THR A 108 14.38 -3.68 0.76
CA THR A 108 14.37 -2.88 1.99
C THR A 108 13.27 -1.82 1.90
N ALA A 109 12.50 -1.66 2.99
CA ALA A 109 11.41 -0.71 3.04
C ALA A 109 11.92 0.73 3.11
N VAL A 110 11.28 1.60 2.33
CA VAL A 110 11.41 3.07 2.44
C VAL A 110 10.27 3.57 3.32
N GLU A 111 10.60 4.21 4.43
CA GLU A 111 9.60 4.82 5.31
C GLU A 111 9.25 6.23 4.82
N VAL A 112 7.96 6.48 4.68
CA VAL A 112 7.40 7.75 4.23
C VAL A 112 6.21 8.12 5.10
N THR A 113 5.82 9.40 5.08
CA THR A 113 4.64 9.87 5.79
C THR A 113 3.68 10.56 4.84
N PHE A 114 2.38 10.42 5.11
CA PHE A 114 1.34 11.09 4.36
C PHE A 114 0.25 11.67 5.25
N ASN A 115 -0.58 12.55 4.68
CA ASN A 115 -1.71 13.17 5.34
C ASN A 115 -2.99 12.77 4.59
N THR A 116 -4.12 12.80 5.29
CA THR A 116 -5.44 12.51 4.74
C THR A 116 -6.39 13.68 4.97
N GLU A 117 -7.45 13.73 4.18
CA GLU A 117 -8.58 14.63 4.38
C GLU A 117 -9.79 13.85 4.94
N GLU A 118 -10.73 14.57 5.54
CA GLU A 118 -11.98 14.01 6.02
C GLU A 118 -12.76 13.32 4.90
N SER A 119 -13.27 12.11 5.15
CA SER A 119 -14.05 11.39 4.14
C SER A 119 -15.40 12.07 3.87
N ALA A 120 -15.86 12.03 2.64
CA ALA A 120 -17.12 12.65 2.25
C ALA A 120 -18.34 12.11 3.02
N PRO A 121 -18.50 10.78 3.24
CA PRO A 121 -19.57 10.24 4.08
C PRO A 121 -19.53 10.74 5.53
N TYR A 122 -18.34 10.82 6.10
CA TYR A 122 -18.16 11.27 7.47
C TYR A 122 -18.50 12.76 7.62
N ALA A 123 -17.99 13.61 6.72
CA ALA A 123 -18.32 15.03 6.66
C ALA A 123 -19.83 15.28 6.48
N PHE A 124 -20.51 14.43 5.72
CA PHE A 124 -21.96 14.49 5.55
C PHE A 124 -22.68 14.20 6.87
N ILE A 125 -22.33 13.11 7.56
CA ILE A 125 -22.97 12.70 8.82
C ILE A 125 -22.72 13.74 9.92
N ASP A 126 -21.49 14.24 10.03
CA ASP A 126 -21.11 15.21 11.05
C ASP A 126 -21.85 16.54 10.90
N ARG A 127 -22.16 16.94 9.65
CA ARG A 127 -22.85 18.20 9.35
C ARG A 127 -24.36 18.08 9.21
N ALA A 128 -24.90 16.87 9.13
CA ALA A 128 -26.33 16.63 9.02
C ALA A 128 -27.05 16.99 10.32
N LYS A 129 -28.14 17.76 10.21
CA LYS A 129 -29.01 18.13 11.35
C LYS A 129 -30.39 17.57 11.13
N VAL A 130 -30.87 16.86 12.14
CA VAL A 130 -32.27 16.38 12.16
C VAL A 130 -33.11 17.30 13.04
N LEU A 131 -34.13 17.90 12.46
CA LEU A 131 -35.03 18.80 13.14
C LEU A 131 -36.47 18.24 13.15
N PRO A 132 -37.24 18.44 14.23
CA PRO A 132 -38.64 18.08 14.23
C PRO A 132 -39.39 18.95 13.21
N SER A 133 -40.41 18.36 12.56
CA SER A 133 -41.30 19.03 11.64
C SER A 133 -42.71 18.54 11.83
N TRP A 134 -43.68 19.24 11.27
CA TRP A 134 -45.09 18.88 11.38
C TRP A 134 -45.38 17.50 10.78
N GLY A 135 -45.72 16.52 11.63
CA GLY A 135 -45.95 15.15 11.19
C GLY A 135 -44.72 14.30 10.83
N GLY A 136 -43.50 14.78 11.17
CA GLY A 136 -42.28 14.04 10.87
C GLY A 136 -41.01 14.77 11.30
N PHE A 137 -39.99 14.68 10.50
CA PHE A 137 -38.70 15.34 10.72
C PHE A 137 -38.14 15.91 9.40
N GLN A 138 -37.29 16.90 9.51
CA GLN A 138 -36.46 17.44 8.42
C GLN A 138 -35.01 17.05 8.64
N VAL A 139 -34.33 16.67 7.56
CA VAL A 139 -32.87 16.51 7.54
C VAL A 139 -32.29 17.67 6.75
N LEU A 140 -31.53 18.52 7.46
CA LEU A 140 -30.74 19.58 6.84
C LEU A 140 -29.31 19.08 6.67
N TYR A 141 -28.76 19.18 5.48
CA TYR A 141 -27.39 18.77 5.19
C TYR A 141 -26.75 19.69 4.14
N GLU A 142 -25.43 19.79 4.22
CA GLU A 142 -24.61 20.37 3.18
C GLU A 142 -23.94 19.23 2.42
N SER A 143 -24.14 19.16 1.10
CA SER A 143 -23.47 18.15 0.29
C SER A 143 -21.97 18.44 0.28
N PRO A 144 -21.11 17.53 0.78
CA PRO A 144 -19.67 17.70 0.63
C PRO A 144 -19.35 17.72 -0.87
N GLY A 145 -18.54 18.66 -1.32
CA GLY A 145 -18.31 18.98 -2.73
C GLY A 145 -17.78 17.85 -3.62
N GLN A 146 -17.63 16.64 -3.09
CA GLN A 146 -17.21 15.44 -3.84
C GLN A 146 -18.19 14.26 -3.68
N ALA A 147 -19.31 14.42 -3.01
CA ALA A 147 -20.35 13.40 -2.94
C ALA A 147 -21.26 13.47 -4.18
N SER A 148 -20.70 13.23 -5.36
CA SER A 148 -21.49 13.01 -6.56
C SER A 148 -21.97 11.56 -6.55
N GLY A 149 -23.27 11.35 -6.33
CA GLY A 149 -23.88 10.03 -6.50
C GLY A 149 -24.82 9.53 -5.41
N MET A 150 -25.19 10.34 -4.44
CA MET A 150 -26.35 10.05 -3.58
C MET A 150 -27.56 10.88 -4.05
N ALA A 151 -28.32 10.31 -4.94
CA ALA A 151 -29.70 10.71 -5.23
C ALA A 151 -30.63 9.62 -4.67
#